data_ee31f2c28672aaef53fcb7f237cc2254
#
_entry.id   ee31f2c28672aaef53fcb7f237cc2254
#
_cell.length_a   1.000
_cell.length_b   1.000
_cell.length_c   1.000
_cell.angle_alpha   90.00
_cell.angle_beta   90.00
_cell.angle_gamma   90.00
#
_symmetry.space_group_name_H-M   'P 1'
#
loop_
_entity.id
_entity.type
_entity.pdbx_description
1 polymer ?
#
loop_
_entity_poly.entity_id
_entity_poly.type
_entity_poly.pdbx_seq_one_letter_code
_entity_poly.pdbx_strand_id
1 'polypeptide(L)' 'MSQQILVSAPTPPPSPLMLCDRLISLAADADRAGFAATAEHLVHLALEVFDEQPALLS' A
#
# COMPACT_ATOMS: atom_id res chain seq x y z
N MET A 1 -20.20 -25.09 -2.68
CA MET A 1 -20.17 -24.64 -2.81
C MET A 1 -19.72 -23.76 -2.99
N SER A 2 -19.67 -23.44 -3.27
CA SER A 2 -19.37 -22.71 -3.48
C SER A 2 -19.18 -21.70 -3.40
N GLN A 3 -18.99 -21.17 -3.24
CA GLN A 3 -18.92 -20.24 -3.27
C GLN A 3 -18.23 -19.47 -3.69
N GLN A 4 -17.76 -19.19 -3.80
CA GLN A 4 -17.16 -18.48 -4.22
C GLN A 4 -17.30 -17.82 -5.10
N ILE A 5 -17.58 -17.65 -5.41
CA ILE A 5 -17.89 -17.17 -6.29
C ILE A 5 -18.16 -15.99 -6.29
N LEU A 6 -18.58 -15.62 -5.76
CA LEU A 6 -18.90 -14.60 -5.70
C LEU A 6 -18.13 -13.67 -5.81
N VAL A 7 -17.61 -13.63 -5.60
CA VAL A 7 -16.77 -12.87 -5.57
C VAL A 7 -16.38 -12.38 -6.65
N SER A 8 -16.92 -12.37 -7.40
CA SER A 8 -16.62 -11.95 -8.53
C SER A 8 -16.62 -10.55 -8.73
N ALA A 9 -17.07 -9.80 -7.89
CA ALA A 9 -17.08 -8.39 -8.08
C ALA A 9 -15.67 -7.91 -8.03
N PRO A 10 -15.17 -7.29 -9.06
CA PRO A 10 -13.81 -6.82 -9.03
C PRO A 10 -13.68 -5.67 -8.07
N THR A 11 -12.66 -5.72 -7.27
CA THR A 11 -12.43 -4.60 -6.38
C THR A 11 -11.67 -3.56 -7.16
N PRO A 12 -11.95 -2.30 -6.94
CA PRO A 12 -11.20 -1.27 -7.62
C PRO A 12 -9.78 -1.24 -7.09
N PRO A 13 -8.83 -0.82 -7.89
CA PRO A 13 -7.46 -0.73 -7.41
C PRO A 13 -7.38 0.31 -6.30
N PRO A 14 -6.49 0.10 -5.35
CA PRO A 14 -6.34 1.09 -4.28
C PRO A 14 -5.78 2.39 -4.84
N SER A 15 -6.16 3.48 -4.23
CA SER A 15 -5.65 4.76 -4.64
C SER A 15 -4.22 4.92 -4.14
N PRO A 16 -3.45 5.84 -4.73
CA PRO A 16 -2.10 6.08 -4.23
C PRO A 16 -2.08 6.46 -2.77
N LEU A 17 -3.07 7.21 -2.31
CA LEU A 17 -3.13 7.56 -0.91
C LEU A 17 -3.30 6.35 -0.04
N MET A 18 -4.14 5.41 -0.46
CA MET A 18 -4.32 4.20 0.30
C MET A 18 -3.06 3.36 0.32
N LEU A 19 -2.36 3.29 -0.81
CA LEU A 19 -1.10 2.56 -0.85
C LEU A 19 -0.08 3.19 0.07
N CYS A 20 0.04 4.51 0.04
CA CYS A 20 0.97 5.18 0.93
C CYS A 20 0.62 4.93 2.38
N ASP A 21 -0.66 4.99 2.70
CA ASP A 21 -1.09 4.76 4.07
C ASP A 21 -0.74 3.36 4.53
N ARG A 22 -0.97 2.38 3.67
CA ARG A 22 -0.66 1.01 4.03
C ARG A 22 0.83 0.79 4.20
N LEU A 23 1.62 1.40 3.32
CA LEU A 23 3.07 1.26 3.43
C LEU A 23 3.58 1.89 4.71
N ILE A 24 3.04 3.03 5.07
CA ILE A 24 3.48 3.70 6.29
C ILE A 24 3.05 2.92 7.51
N SER A 25 1.84 2.36 7.48
CA SER A 25 1.38 1.55 8.59
C SER A 25 2.25 0.30 8.75
N LEU A 26 2.60 -0.31 7.63
CA LEU A 26 3.46 -1.48 7.68
C LEU A 26 4.86 -1.10 8.14
N ALA A 27 5.33 0.08 7.75
CA ALA A 27 6.63 0.55 8.21
C ALA A 27 6.65 0.70 9.73
N ALA A 28 5.56 1.23 10.28
CA ALA A 28 5.47 1.37 11.73
C ALA A 28 5.48 0.00 12.40
N ASP A 29 4.77 -0.96 11.83
CA ASP A 29 4.76 -2.31 12.37
C ASP A 29 6.15 -2.94 12.28
N ALA A 30 6.82 -2.76 11.16
CA ALA A 30 8.15 -3.30 10.99
C ALA A 30 9.12 -2.70 12.00
N ASP A 31 8.98 -1.41 12.25
CA ASP A 31 9.85 -0.74 13.21
C ASP A 31 9.62 -1.30 14.62
N ARG A 32 8.36 -1.48 14.98
CA ARG A 32 8.06 -2.03 16.30
C ARG A 32 8.54 -3.46 16.45
N ALA A 33 8.62 -4.18 15.33
CA ALA A 33 9.10 -5.56 15.37
C ALA A 33 10.62 -5.65 15.30
N GLY A 34 11.30 -4.52 15.20
CA GLY A 34 12.75 -4.54 15.17
C GLY A 34 13.37 -4.57 13.80
N PHE A 35 12.57 -4.41 12.75
CA PHE A 35 13.07 -4.43 11.39
C PHE A 35 13.27 -3.00 10.90
N ALA A 36 14.24 -2.32 11.47
CA ALA A 36 14.44 -0.92 11.18
C ALA A 36 14.76 -0.64 9.71
N ALA A 37 15.60 -1.47 9.12
CA ALA A 37 15.95 -1.25 7.72
C ALA A 37 14.77 -1.48 6.82
N THR A 38 13.96 -2.49 7.13
CA THR A 38 12.76 -2.75 6.36
C THR A 38 11.76 -1.61 6.50
N ALA A 39 11.65 -1.08 7.72
CA ALA A 39 10.75 0.04 7.95
C ALA A 39 11.16 1.24 7.11
N GLU A 40 12.44 1.52 7.06
CA GLU A 40 12.93 2.64 6.28
C GLU A 40 12.66 2.42 4.81
N HIS A 41 12.85 1.20 4.33
CA HIS A 41 12.59 0.90 2.94
C HIS A 41 11.12 1.08 2.60
N LEU A 42 10.24 0.69 3.51
CA LEU A 42 8.80 0.87 3.28
C LEU A 42 8.41 2.32 3.21
N VAL A 43 9.03 3.15 4.03
CA VAL A 43 8.76 4.59 3.96
C VAL A 43 9.22 5.13 2.61
N HIS A 44 10.36 4.69 2.13
CA HIS A 44 10.84 5.13 0.82
C HIS A 44 9.89 4.69 -0.28
N LEU A 45 9.35 3.48 -0.16
CA LEU A 45 8.38 3.03 -1.14
C LEU A 45 7.12 3.89 -1.11
N ALA A 46 6.70 4.30 0.06
CA ALA A 46 5.55 5.16 0.17
C ALA A 46 5.81 6.49 -0.54
N LEU A 47 7.01 7.02 -0.38
CA LEU A 47 7.36 8.25 -1.06
C LEU A 47 7.39 8.06 -2.57
N GLU A 48 7.85 6.89 -3.01
CA GLU A 48 7.89 6.60 -4.44
C GLU A 48 6.48 6.50 -5.01
N VAL A 49 5.58 5.90 -4.28
CA VAL A 49 4.20 5.81 -4.74
C VAL A 49 3.61 7.21 -4.88
N PHE A 50 3.87 8.05 -3.91
CA PHE A 50 3.38 9.39 -3.94
C PHE A 50 3.95 10.14 -5.14
N ASP A 51 5.22 9.94 -5.42
CA ASP A 51 5.91 10.62 -6.49
C ASP A 51 5.48 10.12 -7.86
N GLU A 52 5.08 8.85 -7.94
CA GLU A 52 4.64 8.26 -9.18
C GLU A 52 3.16 8.41 -9.40
N GLN A 53 2.51 9.16 -8.56
CA GLN A 53 1.09 9.33 -8.66
C GLN A 53 0.74 9.78 -10.06
N PRO A 54 -0.19 9.11 -10.72
CA PRO A 54 -0.51 9.47 -12.09
C PRO A 54 -0.99 10.89 -12.17
N ALA A 55 -0.59 11.52 -13.22
CA ALA A 55 -0.99 12.89 -13.37
C ALA A 55 -2.34 12.97 -14.01
N LEU A 56 -3.26 12.30 -13.43
CA LEU A 56 -4.57 12.31 -13.96
C LEU A 56 -5.13 13.61 -13.98
N LEU A 57 -4.67 14.38 -13.10
CA LEU A 57 -5.20 15.62 -13.01
C LEU A 57 -4.63 16.55 -13.89
N SER A 58 -3.60 16.23 -14.49
CA SER A 58 -2.96 17.22 -15.33
C SER A 58 -3.65 17.34 -16.62
#